data_bd546a8d9971c9884b26480194b0d210
#
_entry.id   bd546a8d9971c9884b26480194b0d210
#
_cell.length_a   1.000
_cell.length_b   1.000
_cell.length_c   1.000
_cell.angle_alpha   90.00
_cell.angle_beta   90.00
_cell.angle_gamma   90.00
#
_symmetry.space_group_name_H-M   'P 1'
#
loop_
_entity.id
_entity.type
_entity.pdbx_description
1 polymer ?
#
loop_
_entity_poly.entity_id
_entity_poly.type
_entity_poly.pdbx_seq_one_letter_code
_entity_poly.pdbx_strand_id
1 'polypeptide(L)'
;VYENPYALSIGVAASSDIQNSTLKSENPFEKQNELYSKILGREVNLYTKIEATSTENSDSLKQWSVTVPASSIGYLYINKDTTAGSYWPVTLTIDQRAIENEAWRFDNNIRQITDASDAPSQHVVSIGVAEGYTDMPQDNEPVFYALNLDVFEQIINELKTSEFVPTVFEDGRIEGEYTAKDDGNLLLSVPYDEGWNVTVNGTAAELTPAADKGLSSLNIQKGANRIVMTYKTPGALAGLAVSLATAAALVAAGLFTRHKKSRR
;
A
#
# COMPACT_ATOMS: atom_id res chain seq x y z
N VAL A 1 2.77 22.90 13.12
CA VAL A 1 3.24 21.80 12.26
C VAL A 1 3.14 20.54 13.10
N TYR A 2 2.41 19.56 12.63
CA TYR A 2 2.33 18.25 13.27
C TYR A 2 3.43 17.36 12.65
N GLU A 3 4.29 16.79 13.49
CA GLU A 3 5.34 15.86 13.08
C GLU A 3 4.89 14.43 13.42
N ASN A 4 4.91 13.55 12.43
CA ASN A 4 4.63 12.13 12.66
C ASN A 4 5.94 11.41 13.03
N PRO A 5 6.11 10.97 14.29
CA PRO A 5 7.33 10.31 14.73
C PRO A 5 7.57 8.95 14.06
N TYR A 6 6.55 8.37 13.43
CA TYR A 6 6.62 7.08 12.76
C TYR A 6 6.84 7.17 11.25
N ALA A 7 6.91 8.38 10.70
CA ALA A 7 7.19 8.55 9.28
C ALA A 7 8.59 8.03 8.94
N LEU A 8 8.69 7.24 7.88
CA LEU A 8 9.93 6.79 7.27
C LEU A 8 10.24 7.62 6.03
N SER A 9 11.52 7.73 5.69
CA SER A 9 11.94 8.30 4.42
C SER A 9 11.60 7.36 3.26
N ILE A 10 11.85 7.81 2.02
CA ILE A 10 11.48 7.06 0.81
C ILE A 10 12.28 5.77 0.61
N GLY A 11 13.34 5.54 1.35
CA GLY A 11 14.13 4.31 1.25
C GLY A 11 14.61 3.83 2.60
N VAL A 12 14.66 2.50 2.77
CA VAL A 12 15.16 1.82 3.96
C VAL A 12 15.95 0.58 3.56
N ALA A 13 16.92 0.18 4.39
CA ALA A 13 17.57 -1.11 4.20
C ALA A 13 16.57 -2.25 4.27
N ALA A 14 16.75 -3.26 3.43
CA ALA A 14 15.90 -4.44 3.39
C ALA A 14 16.68 -5.72 3.10
N SER A 15 16.10 -6.85 3.53
CA SER A 15 16.59 -8.18 3.19
C SER A 15 16.45 -8.46 1.69
N SER A 16 17.22 -9.43 1.20
CA SER A 16 17.11 -9.96 -0.17
C SER A 16 15.73 -10.56 -0.48
N ASP A 17 14.97 -10.96 0.54
CA ASP A 17 13.64 -11.58 0.39
C ASP A 17 12.59 -10.62 -0.20
N ILE A 18 12.90 -9.32 -0.24
CA ILE A 18 12.03 -8.31 -0.82
C ILE A 18 12.13 -8.25 -2.35
N GLN A 19 13.27 -8.66 -2.93
CA GLN A 19 13.48 -8.61 -4.38
C GLN A 19 12.56 -9.58 -5.12
N ASN A 20 11.93 -9.12 -6.18
CA ASN A 20 10.95 -9.88 -6.98
C ASN A 20 9.84 -10.53 -6.12
N SER A 21 9.56 -9.94 -4.95
CA SER A 21 8.60 -10.50 -4.03
C SER A 21 7.15 -10.27 -4.48
N THR A 22 6.32 -11.25 -4.18
CA THR A 22 4.87 -11.15 -4.22
C THR A 22 4.30 -11.33 -2.84
N LEU A 23 3.20 -10.67 -2.53
CA LEU A 23 2.47 -10.80 -1.27
C LEU A 23 1.28 -11.72 -1.48
N LYS A 24 1.26 -12.86 -0.80
CA LYS A 24 0.31 -13.95 -1.07
C LYS A 24 -1.02 -13.80 -0.38
N SER A 25 -1.04 -13.14 0.79
CA SER A 25 -2.27 -13.00 1.55
C SER A 25 -3.23 -12.02 0.89
N GLU A 26 -4.50 -12.37 0.82
CA GLU A 26 -5.58 -11.45 0.45
C GLU A 26 -6.06 -10.62 1.64
N ASN A 27 -5.77 -11.06 2.86
CA ASN A 27 -6.09 -10.31 4.07
C ASN A 27 -5.10 -9.14 4.25
N PRO A 28 -5.57 -7.89 4.36
CA PRO A 28 -4.70 -6.71 4.42
C PRO A 28 -3.75 -6.68 5.61
N PHE A 29 -4.14 -7.24 6.76
CA PHE A 29 -3.30 -7.30 7.96
C PHE A 29 -2.19 -8.36 7.82
N GLU A 30 -2.53 -9.52 7.31
CA GLU A 30 -1.56 -10.58 7.03
C GLU A 30 -0.61 -10.18 5.89
N LYS A 31 -1.13 -9.46 4.88
CA LYS A 31 -0.31 -8.90 3.79
C LYS A 31 0.74 -7.92 4.33
N GLN A 32 0.40 -7.12 5.33
CA GLN A 32 1.37 -6.24 5.99
C GLN A 32 2.39 -7.02 6.80
N ASN A 33 1.98 -8.03 7.57
CA ASN A 33 2.92 -8.91 8.27
C ASN A 33 3.90 -9.56 7.29
N GLU A 34 3.41 -10.04 6.16
CA GLU A 34 4.25 -10.62 5.10
C GLU A 34 5.23 -9.60 4.52
N LEU A 35 4.77 -8.38 4.23
CA LEU A 35 5.63 -7.31 3.72
C LEU A 35 6.77 -6.98 4.69
N TYR A 36 6.45 -6.72 5.96
CA TYR A 36 7.48 -6.40 6.95
C TYR A 36 8.41 -7.59 7.22
N SER A 37 7.90 -8.83 7.15
CA SER A 37 8.74 -10.02 7.25
C SER A 37 9.77 -10.11 6.12
N LYS A 38 9.36 -9.79 4.89
CA LYS A 38 10.27 -9.74 3.73
C LYS A 38 11.27 -8.58 3.82
N ILE A 39 10.84 -7.42 4.30
CA ILE A 39 11.74 -6.28 4.51
C ILE A 39 12.84 -6.64 5.51
N LEU A 40 12.46 -7.23 6.64
CA LEU A 40 13.38 -7.51 7.75
C LEU A 40 14.10 -8.86 7.64
N GLY A 41 13.72 -9.72 6.68
CA GLY A 41 14.30 -11.07 6.53
C GLY A 41 14.03 -12.00 7.71
N ARG A 42 12.96 -11.75 8.47
CA ARG A 42 12.52 -12.54 9.62
C ARG A 42 11.01 -12.48 9.78
N GLU A 43 10.43 -13.44 10.47
CA GLU A 43 8.99 -13.42 10.77
C GLU A 43 8.62 -12.19 11.61
N VAL A 44 7.56 -11.50 11.17
CA VAL A 44 7.00 -10.32 11.83
C VAL A 44 5.50 -10.53 12.02
N ASN A 45 5.06 -10.39 13.26
CA ASN A 45 3.65 -10.44 13.65
C ASN A 45 3.22 -9.06 14.17
N LEU A 46 3.20 -8.07 13.26
CA LEU A 46 2.78 -6.71 13.55
C LEU A 46 1.29 -6.67 13.90
N TYR A 47 0.49 -7.38 13.11
CA TYR A 47 -0.93 -7.59 13.38
C TYR A 47 -1.17 -9.02 13.84
N THR A 48 -1.88 -9.17 14.93
CA THR A 48 -2.27 -10.48 15.49
C THR A 48 -3.78 -10.64 15.43
N LYS A 49 -4.25 -11.78 14.92
CA LYS A 49 -5.68 -12.10 14.95
C LYS A 49 -6.16 -12.22 16.39
N ILE A 50 -7.30 -11.61 16.68
CA ILE A 50 -7.96 -11.68 18.00
C ILE A 50 -9.15 -12.61 17.88
N GLU A 51 -9.27 -13.54 18.83
CA GLU A 51 -10.47 -14.36 18.96
C GLU A 51 -11.62 -13.51 19.49
N ALA A 52 -12.80 -13.68 18.89
CA ALA A 52 -14.02 -13.02 19.30
C ALA A 52 -15.09 -14.07 19.68
N THR A 53 -15.85 -13.77 20.70
CA THR A 53 -16.96 -14.62 21.13
C THR A 53 -18.26 -14.05 20.57
N SER A 54 -18.96 -14.84 19.76
CA SER A 54 -20.31 -14.47 19.30
C SER A 54 -21.27 -14.47 20.48
N THR A 55 -21.93 -13.35 20.72
CA THR A 55 -22.91 -13.16 21.81
C THR A 55 -24.33 -13.04 21.29
N GLU A 56 -24.53 -12.74 20.02
CA GLU A 56 -25.81 -12.73 19.33
C GLU A 56 -25.59 -13.16 17.88
N ASN A 57 -26.46 -13.97 17.33
CA ASN A 57 -26.42 -14.40 15.94
C ASN A 57 -27.85 -14.66 15.43
N SER A 58 -28.52 -13.60 15.03
CA SER A 58 -29.86 -13.63 14.43
C SER A 58 -29.83 -13.10 12.98
N ASP A 59 -30.91 -13.25 12.26
CA ASP A 59 -31.04 -12.75 10.90
C ASP A 59 -30.98 -11.21 10.81
N SER A 60 -31.22 -10.51 11.91
CA SER A 60 -31.23 -9.04 11.96
C SER A 60 -30.07 -8.43 12.76
N LEU A 61 -29.38 -9.21 13.61
CA LEU A 61 -28.31 -8.72 14.47
C LEU A 61 -27.26 -9.81 14.70
N LYS A 62 -26.02 -9.48 14.43
CA LYS A 62 -24.84 -10.27 14.86
C LYS A 62 -24.01 -9.45 15.82
N GLN A 63 -23.55 -10.06 16.91
CA GLN A 63 -22.78 -9.36 17.93
C GLN A 63 -21.62 -10.22 18.42
N TRP A 64 -20.50 -9.59 18.68
CA TRP A 64 -19.28 -10.21 19.17
C TRP A 64 -18.72 -9.44 20.36
N SER A 65 -18.23 -10.18 21.33
CA SER A 65 -17.36 -9.66 22.39
C SER A 65 -15.92 -9.90 21.98
N VAL A 66 -15.11 -8.83 21.97
CA VAL A 66 -13.73 -8.81 21.54
C VAL A 66 -12.87 -8.24 22.65
N THR A 67 -11.77 -8.91 22.99
CA THR A 67 -10.78 -8.39 23.95
C THR A 67 -9.54 -7.94 23.16
N VAL A 68 -9.29 -6.63 23.17
CA VAL A 68 -8.09 -6.06 22.57
C VAL A 68 -6.96 -6.07 23.59
N PRO A 69 -5.77 -6.63 23.27
CA PRO A 69 -4.64 -6.66 24.18
C PRO A 69 -4.14 -5.26 24.58
N ALA A 70 -3.42 -5.18 25.70
CA ALA A 70 -2.70 -3.97 26.07
C ALA A 70 -1.71 -3.55 24.98
N SER A 71 -1.36 -2.27 24.95
CA SER A 71 -0.45 -1.67 23.95
C SER A 71 -0.86 -1.97 22.51
N SER A 72 -2.16 -2.14 22.23
CA SER A 72 -2.63 -2.52 20.90
C SER A 72 -3.82 -1.69 20.44
N ILE A 73 -3.87 -1.40 19.15
CA ILE A 73 -5.03 -0.81 18.47
C ILE A 73 -5.86 -1.94 17.89
N GLY A 74 -7.14 -1.99 18.25
CA GLY A 74 -8.08 -3.00 17.75
C GLY A 74 -8.71 -2.62 16.42
N TYR A 75 -8.81 -3.59 15.51
CA TYR A 75 -9.46 -3.44 14.21
C TYR A 75 -10.42 -4.57 13.93
N LEU A 76 -11.49 -4.26 13.21
CA LEU A 76 -12.30 -5.25 12.53
C LEU A 76 -12.07 -5.16 11.02
N TYR A 77 -12.16 -6.29 10.35
CA TYR A 77 -12.09 -6.42 8.91
C TYR A 77 -13.20 -7.35 8.41
N ILE A 78 -13.94 -6.90 7.42
CA ILE A 78 -14.93 -7.71 6.73
C ILE A 78 -14.47 -7.90 5.30
N ASN A 79 -14.10 -9.13 4.96
CA ASN A 79 -13.82 -9.48 3.58
C ASN A 79 -15.14 -9.57 2.81
N LYS A 80 -15.42 -8.58 1.97
CA LYS A 80 -16.59 -8.53 1.13
C LYS A 80 -16.23 -8.97 -0.28
N ASP A 81 -16.96 -9.95 -0.81
CA ASP A 81 -16.88 -10.24 -2.25
C ASP A 81 -17.48 -9.08 -3.04
N THR A 82 -16.61 -8.35 -3.74
CA THR A 82 -16.96 -7.15 -4.51
C THR A 82 -17.49 -7.46 -5.91
N THR A 83 -17.37 -8.70 -6.35
CA THR A 83 -17.78 -9.10 -7.72
C THR A 83 -19.26 -8.92 -7.98
N ALA A 84 -20.09 -8.85 -6.95
CA ALA A 84 -21.55 -8.73 -7.06
C ALA A 84 -22.08 -7.29 -7.03
N GLY A 85 -21.26 -6.26 -6.90
CA GLY A 85 -21.72 -4.86 -6.80
C GLY A 85 -22.69 -4.62 -5.64
N SER A 86 -22.70 -5.49 -4.66
CA SER A 86 -23.73 -5.58 -3.64
C SER A 86 -23.57 -4.44 -2.61
N TYR A 87 -24.63 -3.68 -2.52
CA TYR A 87 -24.90 -2.78 -1.42
C TYR A 87 -25.14 -3.58 -0.14
N TRP A 88 -24.43 -3.23 0.92
CA TRP A 88 -24.59 -3.86 2.22
C TRP A 88 -25.39 -2.94 3.15
N PRO A 89 -26.69 -3.17 3.30
CA PRO A 89 -27.54 -2.35 4.16
C PRO A 89 -27.38 -2.76 5.62
N VAL A 90 -26.22 -2.50 6.21
CA VAL A 90 -25.94 -2.83 7.61
C VAL A 90 -25.56 -1.60 8.41
N THR A 91 -25.85 -1.65 9.69
CA THR A 91 -25.37 -0.70 10.70
C THR A 91 -24.26 -1.36 11.50
N LEU A 92 -23.19 -0.63 11.74
CA LEU A 92 -22.10 -1.04 12.63
C LEU A 92 -22.16 -0.23 13.91
N THR A 93 -22.11 -0.89 15.04
CA THR A 93 -21.89 -0.23 16.32
C THR A 93 -20.72 -0.85 17.07
N ILE A 94 -19.97 -0.01 17.78
CA ILE A 94 -18.92 -0.42 18.71
C ILE A 94 -19.27 0.20 20.05
N ASP A 95 -19.43 -0.64 21.08
CA ASP A 95 -19.86 -0.25 22.42
C ASP A 95 -21.15 0.61 22.41
N GLN A 96 -22.13 0.19 21.60
CA GLN A 96 -23.41 0.86 21.36
C GLN A 96 -23.30 2.21 20.64
N ARG A 97 -22.12 2.64 20.26
CA ARG A 97 -21.91 3.84 19.46
C ARG A 97 -21.97 3.51 17.98
N ALA A 98 -22.87 4.13 17.24
CA ALA A 98 -22.95 3.95 15.80
C ALA A 98 -21.66 4.48 15.11
N ILE A 99 -21.09 3.65 14.27
CA ILE A 99 -19.99 4.01 13.36
C ILE A 99 -20.63 4.25 12.03
N GLU A 100 -20.82 5.52 11.70
CA GLU A 100 -21.42 6.08 10.49
C GLU A 100 -22.37 5.20 9.67
N ASN A 101 -23.55 5.76 9.35
CA ASN A 101 -24.64 5.12 8.59
C ASN A 101 -24.34 4.99 7.09
N GLU A 102 -23.09 4.78 6.69
CA GLU A 102 -22.82 4.56 5.28
C GLU A 102 -22.93 3.09 4.94
N ALA A 103 -23.85 2.83 4.05
CA ALA A 103 -23.92 1.57 3.33
C ALA A 103 -22.54 1.23 2.77
N TRP A 104 -22.01 0.14 3.23
CA TRP A 104 -20.65 -0.29 2.97
C TRP A 104 -20.48 -0.63 1.50
N ARG A 105 -19.95 0.34 0.75
CA ARG A 105 -19.72 0.22 -0.71
C ARG A 105 -18.31 -0.20 -1.07
N PHE A 106 -17.41 -0.42 -0.09
CA PHE A 106 -15.98 -0.46 -0.36
C PHE A 106 -15.36 -1.84 -0.19
N ASP A 107 -14.35 -2.11 -1.00
CA ASP A 107 -13.63 -3.36 -1.13
C ASP A 107 -12.87 -3.56 0.15
N ASN A 108 -12.42 -3.09 0.99
CA ASN A 108 -11.71 -3.40 2.24
C ASN A 108 -12.36 -2.65 3.42
N ASN A 109 -13.33 -3.28 4.04
CA ASN A 109 -14.00 -2.69 5.19
C ASN A 109 -13.19 -2.91 6.46
N ILE A 110 -12.17 -2.09 6.67
CA ILE A 110 -11.41 -2.03 7.91
C ILE A 110 -11.97 -0.90 8.77
N ARG A 111 -12.25 -1.19 10.04
CA ARG A 111 -12.66 -0.18 11.02
C ARG A 111 -11.86 -0.38 12.30
N GLN A 112 -11.43 0.72 12.88
CA GLN A 112 -10.81 0.73 14.18
C GLN A 112 -11.87 0.50 15.24
N ILE A 113 -11.59 -0.39 16.19
CA ILE A 113 -12.46 -0.71 17.32
C ILE A 113 -12.13 0.22 18.50
N THR A 114 -10.85 0.33 18.81
CA THR A 114 -10.36 1.13 19.94
C THR A 114 -8.95 1.63 19.67
N ASP A 115 -8.59 2.71 20.37
CA ASP A 115 -7.20 3.13 20.51
C ASP A 115 -6.44 2.21 21.47
N ALA A 116 -5.12 2.33 21.47
CA ALA A 116 -4.29 1.58 22.42
C ALA A 116 -4.49 2.07 23.85
N SER A 117 -4.40 1.12 24.79
CA SER A 117 -4.45 1.38 26.24
C SER A 117 -3.42 0.54 26.96
N ASP A 118 -3.06 0.96 28.21
CA ASP A 118 -2.05 0.26 29.04
C ASP A 118 -2.55 -1.09 29.56
N ALA A 119 -3.86 -1.36 29.46
CA ALA A 119 -4.47 -2.61 29.89
C ALA A 119 -5.35 -3.19 28.78
N PRO A 120 -5.58 -4.52 28.77
CA PRO A 120 -6.54 -5.12 27.85
C PRO A 120 -7.93 -4.49 28.02
N SER A 121 -8.61 -4.22 26.91
CA SER A 121 -9.97 -3.65 26.89
C SER A 121 -10.95 -4.58 26.19
N GLN A 122 -12.16 -4.66 26.73
CA GLN A 122 -13.25 -5.47 26.16
C GLN A 122 -14.23 -4.56 25.43
N HIS A 123 -14.59 -4.95 24.23
CA HIS A 123 -15.48 -4.21 23.34
C HIS A 123 -16.59 -5.10 22.81
N VAL A 124 -17.74 -4.50 22.56
CA VAL A 124 -18.87 -5.15 21.91
C VAL A 124 -19.02 -4.57 20.51
N VAL A 125 -18.84 -5.41 19.51
CA VAL A 125 -19.03 -5.05 18.10
C VAL A 125 -20.34 -5.65 17.63
N SER A 126 -21.23 -4.85 17.07
CA SER A 126 -22.52 -5.30 16.55
C SER A 126 -22.72 -4.87 15.12
N ILE A 127 -23.20 -5.79 14.30
CA ILE A 127 -23.63 -5.55 12.93
C ILE A 127 -25.12 -5.86 12.86
N GLY A 128 -25.91 -4.84 12.56
CA GLY A 128 -27.37 -4.94 12.43
C GLY A 128 -27.83 -4.61 11.03
N VAL A 129 -29.07 -4.97 10.70
CA VAL A 129 -29.70 -4.60 9.43
C VAL A 129 -30.04 -3.10 9.48
N ALA A 130 -29.76 -2.39 8.37
CA ALA A 130 -30.14 -0.99 8.24
C ALA A 130 -31.64 -0.82 8.12
N GLU A 131 -32.13 0.37 8.48
CA GLU A 131 -33.57 0.71 8.40
C GLU A 131 -34.10 0.50 6.97
N GLY A 132 -35.24 -0.21 6.86
CA GLY A 132 -35.88 -0.52 5.58
C GLY A 132 -35.45 -1.81 4.90
N TYR A 133 -34.55 -2.58 5.54
CA TYR A 133 -34.10 -3.89 5.08
C TYR A 133 -34.46 -5.00 6.09
N THR A 134 -34.56 -6.24 5.64
CA THR A 134 -35.03 -7.36 6.47
C THR A 134 -33.94 -8.38 6.80
N ASP A 135 -32.98 -8.53 5.91
CA ASP A 135 -32.03 -9.64 6.00
C ASP A 135 -30.58 -9.16 5.97
N MET A 136 -29.75 -9.75 6.80
CA MET A 136 -28.30 -9.57 6.73
C MET A 136 -27.69 -10.47 5.67
N PRO A 137 -26.67 -9.98 4.94
CA PRO A 137 -25.87 -10.83 4.08
C PRO A 137 -25.22 -11.95 4.89
N GLN A 138 -25.42 -13.21 4.47
CA GLN A 138 -25.05 -14.39 5.26
C GLN A 138 -23.54 -14.68 5.31
N ASP A 139 -22.76 -14.21 4.35
CA ASP A 139 -21.47 -14.83 4.01
C ASP A 139 -20.22 -14.09 4.52
N ASN A 140 -20.34 -13.08 5.37
CA ASN A 140 -19.16 -12.30 5.75
C ASN A 140 -19.13 -12.01 7.25
N GLU A 141 -18.54 -12.92 7.99
CA GLU A 141 -18.21 -12.66 9.39
C GLU A 141 -16.99 -11.75 9.51
N PRO A 142 -17.02 -10.77 10.42
CA PRO A 142 -15.84 -9.94 10.68
C PRO A 142 -14.74 -10.78 11.28
N VAL A 143 -13.53 -10.48 10.91
CA VAL A 143 -12.33 -10.94 11.60
C VAL A 143 -11.69 -9.77 12.34
N PHE A 144 -11.09 -10.06 13.46
CA PHE A 144 -10.57 -9.05 14.37
C PHE A 144 -9.06 -9.16 14.49
N TYR A 145 -8.39 -8.00 14.47
CA TYR A 145 -6.95 -7.90 14.57
C TYR A 145 -6.52 -6.84 15.57
N ALA A 146 -5.39 -7.08 16.20
CA ALA A 146 -4.70 -6.10 17.03
C ALA A 146 -3.38 -5.68 16.36
N LEU A 147 -3.16 -4.38 16.17
CA LEU A 147 -1.86 -3.81 15.88
C LEU A 147 -1.09 -3.70 17.19
N ASN A 148 -0.02 -4.46 17.35
CA ASN A 148 0.85 -4.35 18.51
C ASN A 148 1.77 -3.12 18.36
N LEU A 149 1.59 -2.09 19.19
CA LEU A 149 2.36 -0.86 19.10
C LEU A 149 3.82 -1.04 19.50
N ASP A 150 4.11 -1.92 20.46
CA ASP A 150 5.50 -2.17 20.87
C ASP A 150 6.30 -2.80 19.72
N VAL A 151 5.70 -3.75 19.00
CA VAL A 151 6.30 -4.36 17.81
C VAL A 151 6.41 -3.34 16.69
N PHE A 152 5.38 -2.52 16.47
CA PHE A 152 5.38 -1.46 15.46
C PHE A 152 6.51 -0.46 15.70
N GLU A 153 6.66 0.04 16.94
CA GLU A 153 7.70 0.99 17.30
C GLU A 153 9.10 0.39 17.15
N GLN A 154 9.29 -0.87 17.53
CA GLN A 154 10.56 -1.56 17.33
C GLN A 154 10.94 -1.63 15.85
N ILE A 155 9.99 -2.00 14.98
CA ILE A 155 10.20 -2.08 13.53
C ILE A 155 10.56 -0.71 12.96
N ILE A 156 9.77 0.33 13.28
CA ILE A 156 10.02 1.68 12.78
C ILE A 156 11.38 2.19 13.24
N ASN A 157 11.72 1.99 14.51
CA ASN A 157 13.01 2.39 15.04
C ASN A 157 14.20 1.64 14.38
N GLU A 158 14.04 0.34 14.08
CA GLU A 158 15.03 -0.44 13.34
C GLU A 158 15.22 0.13 11.92
N LEU A 159 14.14 0.36 11.19
CA LEU A 159 14.18 0.88 9.82
C LEU A 159 14.77 2.30 9.76
N LYS A 160 14.46 3.15 10.72
CA LYS A 160 15.02 4.51 10.83
C LYS A 160 16.55 4.53 10.97
N THR A 161 17.17 3.47 11.44
CA THR A 161 18.65 3.42 11.53
C THR A 161 19.35 3.33 10.17
N SER A 162 18.59 3.17 9.09
CA SER A 162 19.10 2.90 7.74
C SER A 162 18.22 3.54 6.65
N GLU A 163 17.85 4.80 6.85
CA GLU A 163 17.02 5.55 5.90
C GLU A 163 17.86 6.17 4.77
N PHE A 164 17.31 6.13 3.58
CA PHE A 164 17.75 6.95 2.45
C PHE A 164 16.91 8.22 2.39
N VAL A 165 17.52 9.33 2.76
CA VAL A 165 16.89 10.66 2.70
C VAL A 165 17.41 11.36 1.44
N PRO A 166 16.58 11.59 0.41
CA PRO A 166 17.01 12.23 -0.80
C PRO A 166 17.32 13.72 -0.56
N THR A 167 18.35 14.22 -1.23
CA THR A 167 18.68 15.65 -1.29
C THR A 167 17.98 16.36 -2.43
N VAL A 168 17.56 15.60 -3.47
CA VAL A 168 16.71 16.05 -4.57
C VAL A 168 15.53 15.09 -4.66
N PHE A 169 14.31 15.63 -4.62
CA PHE A 169 13.07 14.90 -4.79
C PHE A 169 12.11 15.75 -5.64
N GLU A 170 12.18 15.56 -6.94
CA GLU A 170 11.45 16.33 -7.95
C GLU A 170 10.80 15.40 -8.96
N ASP A 171 9.92 15.93 -9.80
CA ASP A 171 9.26 15.16 -10.87
C ASP A 171 10.30 14.49 -11.78
N GLY A 172 10.30 13.16 -11.75
CA GLY A 172 11.20 12.35 -12.57
C GLY A 172 12.66 12.36 -12.11
N ARG A 173 12.99 12.88 -10.92
CA ARG A 173 14.35 12.89 -10.39
C ARG A 173 14.41 12.71 -8.89
N ILE A 174 15.20 11.73 -8.46
CA ILE A 174 15.51 11.46 -7.06
C ILE A 174 17.01 11.30 -6.93
N GLU A 175 17.64 12.07 -6.03
CA GLU A 175 19.07 11.95 -5.74
C GLU A 175 19.35 12.01 -4.25
N GLY A 176 20.39 11.33 -3.83
CA GLY A 176 20.88 11.41 -2.46
C GLY A 176 22.07 10.50 -2.21
N GLU A 177 22.56 10.59 -0.99
CA GLU A 177 23.60 9.71 -0.48
C GLU A 177 23.00 8.74 0.55
N TYR A 178 23.41 7.48 0.45
CA TYR A 178 23.02 6.43 1.37
C TYR A 178 24.25 5.70 1.88
N THR A 179 24.40 5.61 3.20
CA THR A 179 25.51 4.87 3.82
C THR A 179 25.01 3.51 4.29
N ALA A 180 25.32 2.48 3.54
CA ALA A 180 24.97 1.11 3.89
C ALA A 180 25.93 0.54 4.93
N LYS A 181 25.39 -0.11 5.97
CA LYS A 181 26.19 -0.80 7.01
C LYS A 181 26.86 -2.06 6.46
N ASP A 182 26.18 -2.76 5.54
CA ASP A 182 26.60 -4.00 4.89
C ASP A 182 26.12 -4.02 3.45
N ASP A 183 26.62 -4.97 2.64
CA ASP A 183 26.06 -5.25 1.32
C ASP A 183 24.62 -5.75 1.49
N GLY A 184 23.70 -5.25 0.64
CA GLY A 184 22.30 -5.62 0.78
C GLY A 184 21.40 -4.90 -0.22
N ASN A 185 20.17 -4.67 0.20
CA ASN A 185 19.16 -4.02 -0.62
C ASN A 185 18.66 -2.73 0.04
N LEU A 186 18.42 -1.73 -0.77
CA LEU A 186 17.65 -0.57 -0.43
C LEU A 186 16.24 -0.74 -1.02
N LEU A 187 15.24 -0.86 -0.16
CA LEU A 187 13.84 -0.79 -0.56
C LEU A 187 13.44 0.66 -0.71
N LEU A 188 12.80 0.99 -1.82
CA LEU A 188 12.31 2.33 -2.14
C LEU A 188 10.77 2.33 -2.20
N SER A 189 10.13 3.27 -1.53
CA SER A 189 8.69 3.51 -1.61
C SER A 189 8.31 4.23 -2.92
N VAL A 190 8.92 3.78 -4.01
CA VAL A 190 8.69 4.22 -5.39
C VAL A 190 8.19 2.99 -6.16
N PRO A 191 7.04 3.05 -6.83
CA PRO A 191 6.55 1.95 -7.64
C PRO A 191 7.56 1.55 -8.72
N TYR A 192 7.67 0.25 -8.96
CA TYR A 192 8.54 -0.26 -10.02
C TYR A 192 8.00 0.13 -11.40
N ASP A 193 8.85 0.76 -12.20
CA ASP A 193 8.57 1.10 -13.59
C ASP A 193 9.86 1.06 -14.42
N GLU A 194 9.77 0.55 -15.65
CA GLU A 194 10.89 0.43 -16.58
C GLU A 194 11.43 1.79 -17.07
N GLY A 195 10.69 2.85 -16.85
CA GLY A 195 11.11 4.23 -17.16
C GLY A 195 12.17 4.78 -16.22
N TRP A 196 12.38 4.17 -15.06
CA TRP A 196 13.43 4.57 -14.14
C TRP A 196 14.81 4.15 -14.63
N ASN A 197 15.72 5.11 -14.75
CA ASN A 197 17.14 4.89 -14.99
C ASN A 197 17.88 5.22 -13.71
N VAL A 198 18.59 4.24 -13.17
CA VAL A 198 19.26 4.33 -11.86
C VAL A 198 20.76 4.23 -12.05
N THR A 199 21.50 5.04 -11.32
CA THR A 199 22.95 4.88 -11.14
C THR A 199 23.30 4.89 -9.67
N VAL A 200 24.25 4.03 -9.30
CA VAL A 200 24.89 4.01 -7.99
C VAL A 200 26.38 4.31 -8.19
N ASN A 201 26.87 5.35 -7.52
CA ASN A 201 28.26 5.84 -7.68
C ASN A 201 28.65 6.11 -9.15
N GLY A 202 27.68 6.58 -9.94
CA GLY A 202 27.87 6.86 -11.38
C GLY A 202 27.84 5.64 -12.30
N THR A 203 27.71 4.42 -11.77
CA THR A 203 27.57 3.19 -12.55
C THR A 203 26.10 2.83 -12.67
N ALA A 204 25.66 2.42 -13.87
CA ALA A 204 24.28 1.98 -14.09
C ALA A 204 23.95 0.80 -13.18
N ALA A 205 22.79 0.87 -12.52
CA ALA A 205 22.28 -0.14 -11.62
C ALA A 205 20.86 -0.54 -12.02
N GLU A 206 20.52 -1.81 -11.79
CA GLU A 206 19.21 -2.36 -12.09
C GLU A 206 18.26 -2.13 -10.92
N LEU A 207 17.10 -1.57 -11.20
CA LEU A 207 15.99 -1.50 -10.26
C LEU A 207 15.17 -2.78 -10.39
N THR A 208 14.95 -3.47 -9.28
CA THR A 208 14.15 -4.70 -9.26
C THR A 208 12.77 -4.46 -8.63
N PRO A 209 11.72 -5.14 -9.12
CA PRO A 209 10.38 -5.02 -8.51
C PRO A 209 10.37 -5.61 -7.10
N ALA A 210 9.54 -5.05 -6.23
CA ALA A 210 9.27 -5.53 -4.89
C ALA A 210 7.77 -5.41 -4.59
N ALA A 211 7.25 -6.29 -3.73
CA ALA A 211 5.85 -6.28 -3.27
C ALA A 211 4.85 -6.08 -4.43
N ASP A 212 4.79 -7.05 -5.34
CA ASP A 212 3.90 -7.03 -6.53
C ASP A 212 4.10 -5.81 -7.44
N LYS A 213 5.33 -5.31 -7.57
CA LYS A 213 5.72 -4.07 -8.27
C LYS A 213 5.22 -2.77 -7.62
N GLY A 214 4.56 -2.84 -6.47
CA GLY A 214 4.15 -1.66 -5.72
C GLY A 214 5.32 -0.86 -5.16
N LEU A 215 6.47 -1.51 -5.00
CA LEU A 215 7.71 -0.94 -4.50
C LEU A 215 8.87 -1.33 -5.44
N SER A 216 10.02 -0.68 -5.24
CA SER A 216 11.25 -0.98 -5.97
C SER A 216 12.38 -1.34 -5.01
N SER A 217 13.31 -2.17 -5.45
CA SER A 217 14.51 -2.55 -4.69
C SER A 217 15.77 -2.33 -5.52
N LEU A 218 16.83 -1.89 -4.86
CA LEU A 218 18.12 -1.58 -5.46
C LEU A 218 19.23 -2.30 -4.68
N ASN A 219 20.11 -3.02 -5.39
CA ASN A 219 21.30 -3.62 -4.77
C ASN A 219 22.30 -2.53 -4.38
N ILE A 220 22.78 -2.56 -3.15
CA ILE A 220 23.67 -1.56 -2.57
C ILE A 220 24.87 -2.24 -1.94
N GLN A 221 26.05 -1.69 -2.14
CA GLN A 221 27.27 -2.12 -1.49
C GLN A 221 27.49 -1.41 -0.17
N LYS A 222 28.19 -2.04 0.76
CA LYS A 222 28.63 -1.46 2.01
C LYS A 222 29.36 -0.13 1.79
N GLY A 223 29.07 0.86 2.64
CA GLY A 223 29.71 2.17 2.62
C GLY A 223 28.83 3.23 1.93
N ALA A 224 29.47 4.31 1.49
CA ALA A 224 28.78 5.44 0.88
C ALA A 224 28.34 5.13 -0.55
N ASN A 225 27.07 5.37 -0.83
CA ASN A 225 26.45 5.16 -2.13
C ASN A 225 25.76 6.44 -2.56
N ARG A 226 26.19 7.04 -3.66
CA ARG A 226 25.47 8.13 -4.31
C ARG A 226 24.47 7.53 -5.29
N ILE A 227 23.19 7.73 -5.02
CA ILE A 227 22.08 7.20 -5.81
C ILE A 227 21.49 8.32 -6.63
N VAL A 228 21.32 8.10 -7.93
CA VAL A 228 20.64 9.02 -8.85
C VAL A 228 19.63 8.21 -9.65
N MET A 229 18.37 8.60 -9.57
CA MET A 229 17.26 8.02 -10.31
C MET A 229 16.67 9.11 -11.22
N THR A 230 16.48 8.79 -12.49
CA THR A 230 15.82 9.68 -13.46
C THR A 230 14.77 8.90 -14.22
N TYR A 231 13.57 9.49 -14.34
CA TYR A 231 12.46 8.88 -15.04
C TYR A 231 12.33 9.37 -16.47
N LYS A 232 12.15 8.43 -17.39
CA LYS A 232 11.82 8.71 -18.80
C LYS A 232 10.61 7.87 -19.18
N THR A 233 9.53 8.54 -19.55
CA THR A 233 8.29 7.86 -19.94
C THR A 233 8.54 6.87 -21.08
N PRO A 234 8.31 5.56 -20.89
CA PRO A 234 8.48 4.56 -21.94
C PRO A 234 7.62 4.90 -23.16
N GLY A 235 8.20 4.78 -24.35
CA GLY A 235 7.50 5.04 -25.60
C GLY A 235 7.29 6.52 -25.98
N ALA A 236 7.62 7.49 -25.13
CA ALA A 236 7.38 8.91 -25.41
C ALA A 236 8.09 9.38 -26.70
N LEU A 237 9.36 9.00 -26.89
CA LEU A 237 10.09 9.35 -28.11
C LEU A 237 9.51 8.66 -29.37
N ALA A 238 9.09 7.41 -29.26
CA ALA A 238 8.44 6.69 -30.35
C ALA A 238 7.09 7.33 -30.72
N GLY A 239 6.27 7.67 -29.70
CA GLY A 239 5.01 8.38 -29.90
C GLY A 239 5.20 9.76 -30.55
N LEU A 240 6.22 10.50 -30.11
CA LEU A 240 6.57 11.79 -30.71
C LEU A 240 6.98 11.62 -32.21
N ALA A 241 7.80 10.64 -32.51
CA ALA A 241 8.22 10.36 -33.91
C ALA A 241 7.03 10.00 -34.79
N VAL A 242 6.12 9.16 -34.33
CA VAL A 242 4.87 8.83 -35.05
C VAL A 242 4.01 10.07 -35.25
N SER A 243 3.83 10.89 -34.23
CA SER A 243 3.04 12.12 -34.29
C SER A 243 3.61 13.11 -35.32
N LEU A 244 4.93 13.30 -35.31
CA LEU A 244 5.62 14.17 -36.28
C LEU A 244 5.52 13.63 -37.71
N ALA A 245 5.70 12.33 -37.91
CA ALA A 245 5.54 11.69 -39.24
C ALA A 245 4.10 11.84 -39.75
N THR A 246 3.10 11.65 -38.90
CA THR A 246 1.68 11.83 -39.26
C THR A 246 1.39 13.29 -39.65
N ALA A 247 1.86 14.23 -38.86
CA ALA A 247 1.70 15.67 -39.17
C ALA A 247 2.34 16.02 -40.49
N ALA A 248 3.56 15.57 -40.77
CA ALA A 248 4.24 15.78 -42.03
C ALA A 248 3.48 15.19 -43.24
N ALA A 249 2.94 13.96 -43.08
CA ALA A 249 2.13 13.31 -44.11
C ALA A 249 0.85 14.09 -44.43
N LEU A 250 0.16 14.60 -43.38
CA LEU A 250 -1.05 15.43 -43.57
C LEU A 250 -0.76 16.75 -44.28
N VAL A 251 0.35 17.43 -43.93
CA VAL A 251 0.79 18.65 -44.61
C VAL A 251 1.10 18.37 -46.07
N ALA A 252 1.85 17.29 -46.35
CA ALA A 252 2.18 16.89 -47.72
C ALA A 252 0.90 16.60 -48.53
N ALA A 253 -0.05 15.82 -47.98
CA ALA A 253 -1.32 15.53 -48.65
C ALA A 253 -2.14 16.80 -48.92
N GLY A 254 -2.16 17.76 -47.97
CA GLY A 254 -2.82 19.06 -48.12
C GLY A 254 -2.21 19.92 -49.24
N LEU A 255 -0.87 19.92 -49.37
CA LEU A 255 -0.18 20.61 -50.43
C LEU A 255 -0.45 19.98 -51.81
N PHE A 256 -0.43 18.64 -51.87
CA PHE A 256 -0.76 17.90 -53.11
C PHE A 256 -2.18 18.18 -53.60
N THR A 257 -3.16 18.21 -52.71
CA THR A 257 -4.55 18.49 -53.06
C THR A 257 -4.75 19.92 -53.52
N ARG A 258 -4.08 20.90 -52.91
CA ARG A 258 -4.12 22.31 -53.35
C ARG A 258 -3.48 22.47 -54.72
N HIS A 259 -2.32 21.83 -54.98
CA HIS A 259 -1.64 21.93 -56.27
C HIS A 259 -2.49 21.32 -57.42
N LYS A 260 -3.20 20.23 -57.17
CA LYS A 260 -4.08 19.59 -58.14
C LYS A 260 -5.32 20.47 -58.47
N LYS A 261 -5.83 21.23 -57.47
CA LYS A 261 -6.98 22.15 -57.66
C LYS A 261 -6.61 23.44 -58.38
N SER A 262 -5.35 23.87 -58.33
CA SER A 262 -4.84 25.05 -59.04
C SER A 262 -4.52 24.81 -60.52
N ARG A 263 -4.48 23.53 -60.94
CA ARG A 263 -4.21 23.15 -62.34
C ARG A 263 -5.45 22.74 -63.16
N ARG A 264 -6.62 22.91 -62.57
CA ARG A 264 -7.94 22.80 -63.20
C ARG A 264 -8.58 24.19 -63.28
#